data_2a3bb90d063de309eaf21c2b38ff62e3
#
_entry.id   2a3bb90d063de309eaf21c2b38ff62e3
#
_cell.length_a   1.000
_cell.length_b   1.000
_cell.length_c   1.000
_cell.angle_alpha   90.00
_cell.angle_beta   90.00
_cell.angle_gamma   90.00
#
_symmetry.space_group_name_H-M   'P 1'
#
loop_
_entity.id
_entity.type
_entity.pdbx_description
1 polymer ?
#
loop_
_entity_poly.entity_id
_entity_poly.type
_entity_poly.pdbx_seq_one_letter_code
_entity_poly.pdbx_strand_id
1 'polypeptide(L)'
;GTDALTAAQNMNLITTVSRNWVGFTTAYETDADEASALAAWADIDDDYVYFDWSTDGKMTNQSTQSTTKAAQLAEKNYNCLAMVYGTAQEAAVFLSVGASIDWSAIQGIKTWFAKSASGIKASVLSDEVSEALDDLRVNYVGTFATRNAEFDFINRGCLLSGIYQWIDALYGMIWFKARIQRQIMDGFAAINRAPYNAVGFAYVEAWLLDPINDAKRNGVIDTGLELSNSQVQQLLTETNNPTIKQD
;
A
#
# COMPACT_ATOMS: atom_id res chain seq x y z
N GLY A 1 10.43 -36.84 -7.51
CA GLY A 1 10.89 -35.47 -7.28
C GLY A 1 9.75 -34.68 -6.70
N THR A 2 9.95 -34.06 -5.56
CA THR A 2 9.01 -33.04 -5.07
C THR A 2 9.23 -31.84 -5.96
N ASP A 3 8.25 -31.50 -6.79
CA ASP A 3 8.27 -30.28 -7.59
C ASP A 3 8.44 -29.09 -6.63
N ALA A 4 9.32 -28.16 -6.98
CA ALA A 4 9.49 -26.93 -6.19
C ALA A 4 8.17 -26.18 -6.16
N LEU A 5 7.76 -25.73 -4.97
CA LEU A 5 6.54 -24.93 -4.80
C LEU A 5 6.67 -23.61 -5.57
N THR A 6 5.56 -23.17 -6.15
CA THR A 6 5.50 -21.85 -6.77
C THR A 6 5.59 -20.74 -5.70
N ALA A 7 5.95 -19.51 -6.12
CA ALA A 7 6.02 -18.37 -5.22
C ALA A 7 4.71 -18.16 -4.45
N ALA A 8 3.56 -18.21 -5.13
CA ALA A 8 2.24 -18.11 -4.50
C ALA A 8 1.93 -19.24 -3.50
N GLN A 9 2.34 -20.49 -3.80
CA GLN A 9 2.20 -21.61 -2.87
C GLN A 9 3.05 -21.42 -1.61
N ASN A 10 4.27 -20.89 -1.75
CA ASN A 10 5.11 -20.53 -0.60
C ASN A 10 4.45 -19.47 0.28
N MET A 11 3.85 -18.43 -0.32
CA MET A 11 3.13 -17.40 0.41
C MET A 11 1.92 -17.96 1.17
N ASN A 12 1.18 -18.87 0.57
CA ASN A 12 0.08 -19.58 1.24
C ASN A 12 0.58 -20.36 2.48
N LEU A 13 1.73 -21.03 2.40
CA LEU A 13 2.32 -21.70 3.57
C LEU A 13 2.73 -20.72 4.66
N ILE A 14 3.34 -19.59 4.31
CA ILE A 14 3.72 -18.53 5.26
C ILE A 14 2.50 -18.01 6.01
N THR A 15 1.39 -17.77 5.31
CA THR A 15 0.15 -17.26 5.92
C THR A 15 -0.56 -18.29 6.81
N THR A 16 -0.31 -19.59 6.63
CA THR A 16 -0.80 -20.59 7.59
C THR A 16 -0.08 -20.52 8.94
N VAL A 17 1.18 -20.05 8.95
CA VAL A 17 1.97 -19.87 10.17
C VAL A 17 1.65 -18.55 10.86
N SER A 18 1.60 -17.46 10.10
CA SER A 18 1.29 -16.12 10.62
C SER A 18 0.71 -15.24 9.52
N ARG A 19 -0.35 -14.48 9.87
CA ARG A 19 -0.93 -13.41 9.05
C ARG A 19 -0.67 -12.02 9.64
N ASN A 20 0.16 -11.93 10.69
CA ASN A 20 0.42 -10.67 11.39
C ASN A 20 1.56 -9.88 10.73
N TRP A 21 1.42 -9.59 9.44
CA TRP A 21 2.31 -8.77 8.65
C TRP A 21 1.54 -8.21 7.45
N VAL A 22 1.99 -7.09 6.90
CA VAL A 22 1.31 -6.41 5.78
C VAL A 22 2.20 -6.36 4.55
N GLY A 23 3.46 -5.95 4.70
CA GLY A 23 4.37 -5.79 3.57
C GLY A 23 5.38 -6.92 3.48
N PHE A 24 5.81 -7.25 2.27
CA PHE A 24 6.90 -8.19 2.03
C PHE A 24 7.72 -7.82 0.80
N THR A 25 8.93 -8.35 0.73
CA THR A 25 9.83 -8.26 -0.41
C THR A 25 10.60 -9.57 -0.55
N THR A 26 11.25 -9.78 -1.69
CA THR A 26 12.14 -10.92 -1.94
C THR A 26 13.59 -10.55 -1.66
N ALA A 27 14.37 -11.52 -1.17
CA ALA A 27 15.81 -11.34 -0.94
C ALA A 27 16.64 -11.43 -2.25
N TYR A 28 16.01 -11.83 -3.34
CA TYR A 28 16.59 -11.94 -4.68
C TYR A 28 15.71 -11.22 -5.69
N GLU A 29 16.30 -10.78 -6.78
CA GLU A 29 15.57 -10.13 -7.87
C GLU A 29 14.72 -11.17 -8.62
N THR A 30 13.41 -10.97 -8.62
CA THR A 30 12.44 -11.82 -9.31
C THR A 30 12.42 -11.53 -10.80
N ASP A 31 12.09 -12.53 -11.61
CA ASP A 31 11.69 -12.28 -12.98
C ASP A 31 10.25 -11.74 -13.08
N ALA A 32 9.80 -11.38 -14.28
CA ALA A 32 8.49 -10.78 -14.49
C ALA A 32 7.33 -11.74 -14.16
N ASP A 33 7.50 -13.03 -14.39
CA ASP A 33 6.47 -14.05 -14.15
C ASP A 33 6.32 -14.33 -12.65
N GLU A 34 7.43 -14.46 -11.93
CA GLU A 34 7.44 -14.66 -10.49
C GLU A 34 6.91 -13.40 -9.75
N ALA A 35 7.38 -12.21 -10.15
CA ALA A 35 6.87 -10.94 -9.61
C ALA A 35 5.37 -10.79 -9.84
N SER A 36 4.88 -11.15 -11.03
CA SER A 36 3.45 -11.17 -11.35
C SER A 36 2.67 -12.15 -10.48
N ALA A 37 3.21 -13.34 -10.22
CA ALA A 37 2.55 -14.33 -9.37
C ALA A 37 2.45 -13.88 -7.91
N LEU A 38 3.50 -13.21 -7.39
CA LEU A 38 3.51 -12.64 -6.04
C LEU A 38 2.56 -11.43 -5.94
N ALA A 39 2.56 -10.55 -6.93
CA ALA A 39 1.66 -9.41 -6.99
C ALA A 39 0.19 -9.86 -7.09
N ALA A 40 -0.12 -10.82 -7.95
CA ALA A 40 -1.46 -11.39 -8.06
C ALA A 40 -1.92 -12.06 -6.76
N TRP A 41 -1.01 -12.72 -6.05
CA TRP A 41 -1.31 -13.30 -4.75
C TRP A 41 -1.65 -12.23 -3.70
N ALA A 42 -0.88 -11.13 -3.66
CA ALA A 42 -1.13 -10.01 -2.75
C ALA A 42 -2.45 -9.28 -3.05
N ASP A 43 -2.86 -9.25 -4.31
CA ASP A 43 -4.03 -8.53 -4.82
C ASP A 43 -5.36 -9.28 -4.60
N ILE A 44 -5.34 -10.56 -4.17
CA ILE A 44 -6.57 -11.37 -4.02
C ILE A 44 -7.55 -10.73 -3.05
N ASP A 45 -7.07 -10.30 -1.89
CA ASP A 45 -7.90 -9.75 -0.80
C ASP A 45 -7.50 -8.31 -0.42
N ASP A 46 -6.53 -7.70 -1.12
CA ASP A 46 -5.91 -6.41 -0.78
C ASP A 46 -5.43 -6.36 0.70
N ASP A 47 -4.90 -7.47 1.21
CA ASP A 47 -4.45 -7.59 2.61
C ASP A 47 -2.93 -7.46 2.76
N TYR A 48 -2.18 -7.50 1.64
CA TYR A 48 -0.72 -7.49 1.63
C TYR A 48 -0.20 -6.51 0.58
N VAL A 49 1.01 -5.97 0.80
CA VAL A 49 1.72 -5.10 -0.14
C VAL A 49 3.03 -5.76 -0.53
N TYR A 50 3.21 -6.00 -1.82
CA TYR A 50 4.45 -6.53 -2.37
C TYR A 50 5.36 -5.39 -2.83
N PHE A 51 6.56 -5.33 -2.25
CA PHE A 51 7.63 -4.43 -2.68
C PHE A 51 8.58 -5.22 -3.57
N ASP A 52 8.37 -5.14 -4.87
CA ASP A 52 9.31 -5.69 -5.85
C ASP A 52 10.44 -4.70 -6.14
N TRP A 53 11.57 -5.21 -6.54
CA TRP A 53 12.72 -4.37 -6.85
C TRP A 53 13.48 -4.87 -8.07
N SER A 54 14.21 -3.96 -8.71
CA SER A 54 15.07 -4.29 -9.84
C SER A 54 16.17 -3.26 -10.00
N THR A 55 17.33 -3.75 -10.45
CA THR A 55 18.50 -2.93 -10.81
C THR A 55 18.59 -2.68 -12.33
N ASP A 56 17.53 -3.02 -13.10
CA ASP A 56 17.54 -2.89 -14.57
C ASP A 56 17.66 -1.42 -15.00
N GLY A 57 18.84 -1.05 -15.51
CA GLY A 57 19.13 0.28 -16.02
C GLY A 57 18.25 0.74 -17.19
N LYS A 58 17.47 -0.15 -17.82
CA LYS A 58 16.51 0.25 -18.86
C LYS A 58 15.35 1.09 -18.27
N MET A 59 15.05 0.96 -16.99
CA MET A 59 14.03 1.77 -16.33
C MET A 59 14.43 3.24 -16.22
N THR A 60 15.72 3.55 -16.24
CA THR A 60 16.24 4.92 -16.12
C THR A 60 16.27 5.70 -17.43
N ASN A 61 15.73 5.12 -18.52
CA ASN A 61 15.70 5.77 -19.82
C ASN A 61 14.34 5.60 -20.48
N GLN A 62 13.66 6.70 -20.76
CA GLN A 62 12.32 6.74 -21.36
C GLN A 62 12.20 5.96 -22.68
N SER A 63 13.28 5.88 -23.47
CA SER A 63 13.25 5.16 -24.74
C SER A 63 13.26 3.63 -24.61
N THR A 64 13.72 3.08 -23.48
CA THR A 64 13.86 1.64 -23.24
C THR A 64 12.93 1.08 -22.18
N GLN A 65 12.31 1.94 -21.40
CA GLN A 65 11.48 1.58 -20.23
C GLN A 65 10.29 0.68 -20.56
N SER A 66 9.72 0.77 -21.76
CA SER A 66 8.56 -0.04 -22.19
C SER A 66 8.82 -1.56 -22.21
N THR A 67 10.08 -1.98 -22.23
CA THR A 67 10.47 -3.39 -22.25
C THR A 67 10.85 -3.94 -20.88
N THR A 68 10.76 -3.12 -19.85
CA THR A 68 11.17 -3.47 -18.48
C THR A 68 10.11 -4.30 -17.75
N LYS A 69 10.56 -5.00 -16.70
CA LYS A 69 9.66 -5.70 -15.78
C LYS A 69 8.59 -4.76 -15.19
N ALA A 70 8.97 -3.54 -14.83
CA ALA A 70 8.04 -2.54 -14.27
C ALA A 70 6.91 -2.20 -15.25
N ALA A 71 7.23 -1.95 -16.54
CA ALA A 71 6.21 -1.66 -17.54
C ALA A 71 5.25 -2.85 -17.75
N GLN A 72 5.78 -4.08 -17.84
CA GLN A 72 4.98 -5.29 -17.99
C GLN A 72 4.03 -5.53 -16.81
N LEU A 73 4.49 -5.26 -15.58
CA LEU A 73 3.68 -5.40 -14.37
C LEU A 73 2.64 -4.27 -14.24
N ALA A 74 2.97 -3.06 -14.69
CA ALA A 74 2.02 -1.93 -14.70
C ALA A 74 0.79 -2.21 -15.58
N GLU A 75 0.98 -2.88 -16.72
CA GLU A 75 -0.11 -3.27 -17.63
C GLU A 75 -1.11 -4.24 -16.98
N LYS A 76 -0.66 -5.04 -15.99
CA LYS A 76 -1.51 -6.01 -15.28
C LYS A 76 -2.39 -5.37 -14.21
N ASN A 77 -2.14 -4.13 -13.86
CA ASN A 77 -2.98 -3.27 -13.01
C ASN A 77 -3.23 -3.84 -11.59
N TYR A 78 -2.18 -4.35 -10.93
CA TYR A 78 -2.26 -4.81 -9.55
C TYR A 78 -2.38 -3.63 -8.55
N ASN A 79 -3.26 -3.75 -7.56
CA ASN A 79 -3.46 -2.75 -6.51
C ASN A 79 -2.36 -2.75 -5.44
N CYS A 80 -1.73 -3.90 -5.23
CA CYS A 80 -0.88 -4.16 -4.06
C CYS A 80 0.62 -4.23 -4.39
N LEU A 81 1.03 -3.70 -5.54
CA LEU A 81 2.42 -3.76 -6.01
C LEU A 81 3.09 -2.38 -5.96
N ALA A 82 4.19 -2.29 -5.22
CA ALA A 82 5.12 -1.17 -5.24
C ALA A 82 6.43 -1.61 -5.87
N MET A 83 6.87 -0.92 -6.94
CA MET A 83 8.15 -1.20 -7.61
C MET A 83 9.23 -0.25 -7.11
N VAL A 84 10.41 -0.78 -6.79
CA VAL A 84 11.57 -0.03 -6.30
C VAL A 84 12.75 -0.21 -7.23
N TYR A 85 13.32 0.88 -7.72
CA TYR A 85 14.59 0.88 -8.42
C TYR A 85 15.73 0.86 -7.41
N GLY A 86 16.53 -0.21 -7.44
CA GLY A 86 17.62 -0.45 -6.51
C GLY A 86 17.74 -1.93 -6.15
N THR A 87 18.33 -2.21 -5.02
CA THR A 87 18.59 -3.56 -4.52
C THR A 87 17.54 -3.98 -3.46
N ALA A 88 17.64 -5.20 -2.96
CA ALA A 88 16.85 -5.67 -1.84
C ALA A 88 16.97 -4.78 -0.59
N GLN A 89 18.10 -4.07 -0.43
CA GLN A 89 18.30 -3.16 0.70
C GLN A 89 17.40 -1.94 0.61
N GLU A 90 17.27 -1.31 -0.57
CA GLU A 90 16.33 -0.22 -0.80
C GLU A 90 14.90 -0.69 -0.58
N ALA A 91 14.51 -1.84 -1.14
CA ALA A 91 13.17 -2.40 -0.90
C ALA A 91 12.89 -2.65 0.59
N ALA A 92 13.90 -3.10 1.36
CA ALA A 92 13.78 -3.25 2.81
C ALA A 92 13.58 -1.91 3.54
N VAL A 93 14.15 -0.81 3.03
CA VAL A 93 13.88 0.54 3.57
C VAL A 93 12.42 0.92 3.40
N PHE A 94 11.83 0.66 2.21
CA PHE A 94 10.40 0.88 2.01
C PHE A 94 9.54 0.06 2.98
N LEU A 95 9.86 -1.22 3.18
CA LEU A 95 9.21 -2.08 4.19
C LEU A 95 9.32 -1.51 5.60
N SER A 96 10.49 -0.97 5.96
CA SER A 96 10.75 -0.46 7.31
C SER A 96 9.86 0.74 7.66
N VAL A 97 9.50 1.57 6.69
CA VAL A 97 8.55 2.69 6.89
C VAL A 97 7.20 2.15 7.33
N GLY A 98 6.65 1.16 6.61
CA GLY A 98 5.39 0.51 6.98
C GLY A 98 5.42 -0.14 8.35
N ALA A 99 6.52 -0.85 8.67
CA ALA A 99 6.72 -1.50 9.97
C ALA A 99 6.86 -0.49 11.12
N SER A 100 7.23 0.76 10.84
CA SER A 100 7.41 1.82 11.83
C SER A 100 6.15 2.65 12.13
N ILE A 101 5.02 2.34 11.49
CA ILE A 101 3.75 3.06 11.73
C ILE A 101 3.22 2.69 13.11
N ASP A 102 2.99 3.69 13.93
CA ASP A 102 2.27 3.53 15.21
C ASP A 102 0.79 3.85 15.03
N TRP A 103 0.00 2.81 14.86
CA TRP A 103 -1.44 2.92 14.66
C TRP A 103 -2.22 3.40 15.89
N SER A 104 -1.59 3.52 17.05
CA SER A 104 -2.19 4.06 18.27
C SER A 104 -1.96 5.56 18.44
N ALA A 105 -0.97 6.12 17.74
CA ALA A 105 -0.59 7.52 17.85
C ALA A 105 -1.58 8.45 17.11
N ILE A 106 -1.64 9.69 17.55
CA ILE A 106 -2.33 10.77 16.82
C ILE A 106 -1.47 11.09 15.60
N GLN A 107 -2.10 11.14 14.41
CA GLN A 107 -1.39 11.31 13.12
C GLN A 107 -0.25 10.28 12.96
N GLY A 108 -0.52 9.04 13.36
CA GLY A 108 0.48 7.96 13.37
C GLY A 108 0.78 7.38 12.02
N ILE A 109 -0.11 7.56 11.01
CA ILE A 109 0.15 7.13 9.63
C ILE A 109 1.37 7.88 9.09
N LYS A 110 2.15 7.21 8.23
CA LYS A 110 3.36 7.79 7.64
C LYS A 110 3.28 7.74 6.13
N THR A 111 3.61 8.85 5.49
CA THR A 111 3.92 8.85 4.06
C THR A 111 5.31 8.29 3.83
N TRP A 112 5.54 7.66 2.68
CA TRP A 112 6.86 7.15 2.31
C TRP A 112 7.80 8.25 1.83
N PHE A 113 7.25 9.30 1.20
CA PHE A 113 8.04 10.43 0.72
C PHE A 113 8.86 11.06 1.84
N ALA A 114 10.11 11.42 1.51
CA ALA A 114 11.07 12.06 2.40
C ALA A 114 11.44 11.23 3.66
N LYS A 115 11.25 9.91 3.63
CA LYS A 115 11.79 9.01 4.65
C LYS A 115 13.15 8.49 4.21
N SER A 116 14.02 8.23 5.18
CA SER A 116 15.35 7.70 4.94
C SER A 116 15.71 6.66 6.00
N ALA A 117 16.73 5.85 5.71
CA ALA A 117 17.33 4.93 6.66
C ALA A 117 18.83 5.15 6.72
N SER A 118 19.40 5.06 7.92
CA SER A 118 20.83 5.21 8.12
C SER A 118 21.62 4.18 7.32
N GLY A 119 22.62 4.62 6.59
CA GLY A 119 23.52 3.76 5.81
C GLY A 119 23.04 3.42 4.41
N ILE A 120 21.85 3.85 4.00
CA ILE A 120 21.38 3.75 2.62
C ILE A 120 21.80 5.01 1.86
N LYS A 121 22.45 4.79 0.72
CA LYS A 121 22.83 5.85 -0.22
C LYS A 121 21.79 5.92 -1.34
N ALA A 122 21.66 7.10 -1.92
CA ALA A 122 20.81 7.29 -3.07
C ALA A 122 21.28 6.45 -4.27
N SER A 123 20.33 5.79 -4.92
CA SER A 123 20.51 5.06 -6.18
C SER A 123 20.29 5.97 -7.40
N VAL A 124 19.66 7.14 -7.21
CA VAL A 124 19.35 8.11 -8.25
C VAL A 124 19.96 9.47 -7.88
N LEU A 125 20.80 10.00 -8.80
CA LEU A 125 21.59 11.21 -8.60
C LEU A 125 21.32 12.30 -9.66
N SER A 126 20.46 12.02 -10.67
CA SER A 126 20.18 12.96 -11.75
C SER A 126 18.68 13.10 -12.00
N ASP A 127 18.28 14.31 -12.41
CA ASP A 127 16.89 14.64 -12.70
C ASP A 127 16.34 13.81 -13.88
N GLU A 128 17.14 13.54 -14.91
CA GLU A 128 16.76 12.76 -16.08
C GLU A 128 16.34 11.33 -15.69
N VAL A 129 17.13 10.68 -14.81
CA VAL A 129 16.83 9.34 -14.30
C VAL A 129 15.59 9.38 -13.40
N SER A 130 15.47 10.42 -12.59
CA SER A 130 14.32 10.67 -11.73
C SER A 130 13.03 10.77 -12.54
N GLU A 131 13.00 11.59 -13.60
CA GLU A 131 11.85 11.76 -14.48
C GLU A 131 11.45 10.44 -15.16
N ALA A 132 12.42 9.67 -15.66
CA ALA A 132 12.13 8.37 -16.29
C ALA A 132 11.49 7.37 -15.32
N LEU A 133 11.96 7.30 -14.08
CA LEU A 133 11.39 6.43 -13.05
C LEU A 133 10.01 6.92 -12.60
N ASP A 134 9.83 8.23 -12.55
CA ASP A 134 8.57 8.87 -12.20
C ASP A 134 7.47 8.58 -13.22
N ASP A 135 7.81 8.58 -14.51
CA ASP A 135 6.88 8.22 -15.60
C ASP A 135 6.37 6.77 -15.48
N LEU A 136 7.26 5.86 -15.03
CA LEU A 136 6.89 4.47 -14.75
C LEU A 136 6.23 4.25 -13.39
N ARG A 137 6.11 5.28 -12.54
CA ARG A 137 5.67 5.15 -11.15
C ARG A 137 6.54 4.19 -10.31
N VAL A 138 7.83 4.14 -10.62
CA VAL A 138 8.83 3.35 -9.88
C VAL A 138 9.41 4.21 -8.77
N ASN A 139 9.43 3.67 -7.56
CA ASN A 139 10.01 4.33 -6.39
C ASN A 139 11.53 4.14 -6.37
N TYR A 140 12.24 5.05 -5.75
CA TYR A 140 13.69 4.99 -5.59
C TYR A 140 14.14 5.80 -4.37
N VAL A 141 15.40 5.63 -3.97
CA VAL A 141 16.07 6.52 -3.05
C VAL A 141 16.91 7.50 -3.88
N GLY A 142 16.58 8.77 -3.78
CA GLY A 142 17.24 9.83 -4.54
C GLY A 142 17.97 10.82 -3.64
N THR A 143 19.00 11.47 -4.18
CA THR A 143 19.66 12.61 -3.53
C THR A 143 18.95 13.89 -3.91
N PHE A 144 18.51 14.63 -2.92
CA PHE A 144 17.90 15.95 -3.07
C PHE A 144 18.84 17.00 -2.46
N ALA A 145 19.35 17.86 -3.32
CA ALA A 145 20.30 18.88 -2.93
C ALA A 145 19.64 20.26 -2.83
N THR A 146 19.95 20.95 -1.75
CA THR A 146 19.73 22.39 -1.64
C THR A 146 21.09 23.09 -1.69
N ARG A 147 21.11 24.43 -1.75
CA ARG A 147 22.36 25.19 -1.76
C ARG A 147 23.31 24.80 -0.60
N ASN A 148 22.79 24.39 0.55
CA ASN A 148 23.53 24.20 1.79
C ASN A 148 23.46 22.78 2.36
N ALA A 149 22.69 21.86 1.76
CA ALA A 149 22.51 20.51 2.28
C ALA A 149 22.11 19.52 1.19
N GLU A 150 22.53 18.28 1.35
CA GLU A 150 22.13 17.13 0.54
C GLU A 150 21.41 16.14 1.45
N PHE A 151 20.33 15.55 0.92
CA PHE A 151 19.51 14.60 1.64
C PHE A 151 19.24 13.38 0.75
N ASP A 152 19.53 12.19 1.27
CA ASP A 152 19.15 10.93 0.64
C ASP A 152 17.84 10.43 1.26
N PHE A 153 16.77 10.35 0.46
CA PHE A 153 15.49 9.88 0.95
C PHE A 153 14.64 9.21 -0.15
N ILE A 154 13.60 8.51 0.28
CA ILE A 154 12.62 7.89 -0.58
C ILE A 154 11.89 8.94 -1.39
N ASN A 155 11.87 8.76 -2.71
CA ASN A 155 11.03 9.54 -3.60
C ASN A 155 9.68 8.86 -3.81
N ARG A 156 8.60 9.67 -3.78
CA ARG A 156 7.18 9.38 -3.97
C ARG A 156 6.54 8.47 -2.93
N GLY A 157 6.80 7.17 -2.91
CA GLY A 157 6.02 6.21 -2.14
C GLY A 157 4.71 5.84 -2.83
N CYS A 158 4.74 5.64 -4.16
CA CYS A 158 3.58 5.27 -4.97
C CYS A 158 3.50 3.75 -5.20
N LEU A 159 2.28 3.29 -5.50
CA LEU A 159 2.04 1.97 -6.07
C LEU A 159 2.22 2.03 -7.58
N LEU A 160 2.63 0.92 -8.18
CA LEU A 160 2.97 0.85 -9.60
C LEU A 160 1.73 1.08 -10.49
N SER A 161 0.59 0.52 -10.09
CA SER A 161 -0.69 0.57 -10.84
C SER A 161 -1.87 0.43 -9.88
N GLY A 162 -3.06 0.15 -10.40
CA GLY A 162 -4.25 -0.11 -9.62
C GLY A 162 -5.02 1.16 -9.21
N ILE A 163 -6.02 0.97 -8.35
CA ILE A 163 -6.92 2.04 -7.88
C ILE A 163 -6.27 2.93 -6.82
N TYR A 164 -5.33 2.38 -6.05
CA TYR A 164 -4.58 3.15 -5.07
C TYR A 164 -3.37 3.81 -5.72
N GLN A 165 -3.18 5.08 -5.48
CA GLN A 165 -2.01 5.80 -5.97
C GLN A 165 -0.82 5.68 -5.01
N TRP A 166 -1.08 5.66 -3.70
CA TRP A 166 -0.08 5.80 -2.66
C TRP A 166 -0.02 4.57 -1.75
N ILE A 167 1.18 4.20 -1.34
CA ILE A 167 1.42 3.07 -0.42
C ILE A 167 0.75 3.32 0.93
N ASP A 168 0.79 4.56 1.44
CA ASP A 168 0.16 4.93 2.72
C ASP A 168 -1.35 4.78 2.69
N ALA A 169 -2.00 5.12 1.58
CA ALA A 169 -3.44 4.92 1.41
C ALA A 169 -3.81 3.44 1.50
N LEU A 170 -3.05 2.57 0.83
CA LEU A 170 -3.27 1.12 0.88
C LEU A 170 -3.01 0.55 2.28
N TYR A 171 -1.90 0.94 2.94
CA TYR A 171 -1.61 0.53 4.32
C TYR A 171 -2.70 0.98 5.30
N GLY A 172 -3.17 2.21 5.15
CA GLY A 172 -4.29 2.75 5.94
C GLY A 172 -5.57 1.95 5.74
N MET A 173 -5.90 1.60 4.49
CA MET A 173 -7.07 0.79 4.15
C MET A 173 -6.98 -0.62 4.76
N ILE A 174 -5.83 -1.30 4.62
CA ILE A 174 -5.61 -2.65 5.19
C ILE A 174 -5.79 -2.61 6.72
N TRP A 175 -5.16 -1.64 7.40
CA TRP A 175 -5.31 -1.48 8.84
C TRP A 175 -6.76 -1.20 9.24
N PHE A 176 -7.44 -0.30 8.53
CA PHE A 176 -8.81 0.09 8.85
C PHE A 176 -9.79 -1.07 8.64
N LYS A 177 -9.64 -1.83 7.55
CA LYS A 177 -10.39 -3.07 7.27
C LYS A 177 -10.23 -4.07 8.43
N ALA A 178 -9.00 -4.35 8.84
CA ALA A 178 -8.72 -5.26 9.95
C ALA A 178 -9.29 -4.76 11.28
N ARG A 179 -9.23 -3.44 11.54
CA ARG A 179 -9.76 -2.82 12.76
C ARG A 179 -11.28 -2.91 12.83
N ILE A 180 -11.97 -2.70 11.71
CA ILE A 180 -13.44 -2.87 11.60
C ILE A 180 -13.83 -4.33 11.81
N GLN A 181 -13.18 -5.27 11.11
CA GLN A 181 -13.46 -6.69 11.23
C GLN A 181 -13.34 -7.17 12.68
N ARG A 182 -12.25 -6.79 13.36
CA ARG A 182 -12.05 -7.11 14.76
C ARG A 182 -13.17 -6.55 15.63
N GLN A 183 -13.53 -5.28 15.48
CA GLN A 183 -14.54 -4.62 16.30
C GLN A 183 -15.93 -5.25 16.14
N ILE A 184 -16.28 -5.62 14.90
CA ILE A 184 -17.55 -6.31 14.62
C ILE A 184 -17.57 -7.70 15.28
N MET A 185 -16.47 -8.46 15.18
CA MET A 185 -16.35 -9.77 15.80
C MET A 185 -16.42 -9.69 17.32
N ASP A 186 -15.71 -8.74 17.93
CA ASP A 186 -15.75 -8.49 19.37
C ASP A 186 -17.18 -8.09 19.82
N GLY A 187 -17.87 -7.27 19.02
CA GLY A 187 -19.27 -6.89 19.25
C GLY A 187 -20.23 -8.08 19.24
N PHE A 188 -20.14 -8.95 18.24
CA PHE A 188 -20.97 -10.16 18.19
C PHE A 188 -20.62 -11.14 19.31
N ALA A 189 -19.35 -11.25 19.70
CA ALA A 189 -18.96 -12.12 20.82
C ALA A 189 -19.48 -11.61 22.19
N ALA A 190 -19.69 -10.31 22.32
CA ALA A 190 -20.16 -9.68 23.57
C ALA A 190 -21.69 -9.81 23.79
N ILE A 191 -22.46 -10.13 22.77
CA ILE A 191 -23.93 -10.23 22.86
C ILE A 191 -24.42 -11.64 22.54
N ASN A 192 -25.50 -12.06 23.23
CA ASN A 192 -26.09 -13.37 22.97
C ASN A 192 -26.84 -13.44 21.64
N ARG A 193 -27.34 -12.31 21.15
CA ARG A 193 -28.16 -12.23 19.94
C ARG A 193 -28.19 -10.81 19.38
N ALA A 194 -27.93 -10.68 18.09
CA ALA A 194 -28.22 -9.46 17.32
C ALA A 194 -29.59 -9.64 16.62
N PRO A 195 -30.64 -8.91 16.99
CA PRO A 195 -31.93 -9.01 16.29
C PRO A 195 -31.82 -8.35 14.91
N TYR A 196 -32.50 -8.92 13.91
CA TYR A 196 -32.53 -8.35 12.56
C TYR A 196 -33.63 -7.26 12.46
N ASN A 197 -33.38 -6.15 13.13
CA ASN A 197 -34.25 -4.97 13.18
C ASN A 197 -33.45 -3.70 13.52
N ALA A 198 -34.12 -2.56 13.71
CA ALA A 198 -33.47 -1.29 14.02
C ALA A 198 -32.54 -1.33 15.26
N VAL A 199 -32.82 -2.18 16.25
CA VAL A 199 -31.96 -2.34 17.42
C VAL A 199 -30.67 -3.04 17.07
N GLY A 200 -30.73 -4.10 16.26
CA GLY A 200 -29.52 -4.81 15.79
C GLY A 200 -28.65 -3.94 14.87
N PHE A 201 -29.28 -3.12 14.04
CA PHE A 201 -28.53 -2.16 13.20
C PHE A 201 -27.84 -1.10 14.06
N ALA A 202 -28.50 -0.58 15.10
CA ALA A 202 -27.91 0.38 16.05
C ALA A 202 -26.70 -0.21 16.80
N TYR A 203 -26.71 -1.54 17.09
CA TYR A 203 -25.52 -2.18 17.66
C TYR A 203 -24.33 -2.14 16.71
N VAL A 204 -24.52 -2.54 15.44
CA VAL A 204 -23.45 -2.53 14.43
C VAL A 204 -22.94 -1.10 14.22
N GLU A 205 -23.84 -0.13 14.11
CA GLU A 205 -23.50 1.28 13.97
C GLU A 205 -22.64 1.78 15.15
N ALA A 206 -23.04 1.45 16.38
CA ALA A 206 -22.29 1.80 17.58
C ALA A 206 -20.88 1.15 17.60
N TRP A 207 -20.76 -0.10 17.15
CA TRP A 207 -19.46 -0.78 17.08
C TRP A 207 -18.52 -0.15 16.05
N LEU A 208 -19.05 0.44 14.98
CA LEU A 208 -18.25 1.09 13.93
C LEU A 208 -17.69 2.46 14.34
N LEU A 209 -18.27 3.10 15.37
CA LEU A 209 -17.83 4.44 15.82
C LEU A 209 -16.37 4.43 16.29
N ASP A 210 -15.96 3.43 17.07
CA ASP A 210 -14.60 3.35 17.60
C ASP A 210 -13.54 3.19 16.49
N PRO A 211 -13.66 2.24 15.53
CA PRO A 211 -12.76 2.15 14.39
C PRO A 211 -12.67 3.42 13.57
N ILE A 212 -13.81 4.09 13.33
CA ILE A 212 -13.85 5.35 12.56
C ILE A 212 -13.13 6.47 13.32
N ASN A 213 -13.34 6.58 14.63
CA ASN A 213 -12.68 7.58 15.47
C ASN A 213 -11.16 7.29 15.56
N ASP A 214 -10.76 6.01 15.64
CA ASP A 214 -9.37 5.60 15.59
C ASP A 214 -8.73 5.99 14.25
N ALA A 215 -9.41 5.77 13.14
CA ALA A 215 -8.94 6.13 11.81
C ALA A 215 -8.80 7.65 11.62
N LYS A 216 -9.73 8.44 12.15
CA LYS A 216 -9.63 9.91 12.18
C LYS A 216 -8.46 10.38 13.04
N ARG A 217 -8.31 9.81 14.24
CA ARG A 217 -7.22 10.17 15.16
C ARG A 217 -5.85 9.84 14.57
N ASN A 218 -5.74 8.70 13.92
CA ASN A 218 -4.51 8.21 13.33
C ASN A 218 -4.12 8.92 12.02
N GLY A 219 -5.09 9.55 11.34
CA GLY A 219 -4.89 10.25 10.06
C GLY A 219 -5.14 9.39 8.82
N VAL A 220 -5.71 8.19 8.98
CA VAL A 220 -6.15 7.34 7.85
C VAL A 220 -7.37 7.94 7.15
N ILE A 221 -8.29 8.51 7.93
CA ILE A 221 -9.43 9.28 7.43
C ILE A 221 -9.22 10.74 7.83
N ASP A 222 -9.16 11.61 6.85
CA ASP A 222 -9.16 13.05 7.09
C ASP A 222 -10.57 13.61 7.00
N THR A 223 -10.79 14.74 7.67
CA THR A 223 -12.07 15.43 7.71
C THR A 223 -11.89 16.87 7.24
N GLY A 224 -12.91 17.43 6.61
CA GLY A 224 -12.91 18.82 6.17
C GLY A 224 -12.57 19.03 4.70
N LEU A 225 -12.43 17.96 3.93
CA LEU A 225 -12.39 18.03 2.47
C LEU A 225 -13.79 17.72 1.92
N GLU A 226 -14.35 18.66 1.16
CA GLU A 226 -15.59 18.42 0.42
C GLU A 226 -15.31 17.45 -0.73
N LEU A 227 -16.18 16.47 -0.89
CA LEU A 227 -16.11 15.57 -2.03
C LEU A 227 -16.40 16.35 -3.33
N SER A 228 -15.64 16.09 -4.38
CA SER A 228 -15.94 16.62 -5.69
C SER A 228 -17.28 16.05 -6.20
N ASN A 229 -17.95 16.78 -7.10
CA ASN A 229 -19.22 16.33 -7.69
C ASN A 229 -19.09 14.94 -8.34
N SER A 230 -17.95 14.60 -8.94
CA SER A 230 -17.69 13.28 -9.53
C SER A 230 -17.61 12.19 -8.46
N GLN A 231 -16.95 12.44 -7.32
CA GLN A 231 -16.88 11.51 -6.21
C GLN A 231 -18.24 11.27 -5.55
N VAL A 232 -19.04 12.34 -5.40
CA VAL A 232 -20.43 12.23 -4.91
C VAL A 232 -21.26 11.36 -5.85
N GLN A 233 -21.18 11.57 -7.17
CA GLN A 233 -21.92 10.78 -8.15
C GLN A 233 -21.46 9.30 -8.15
N GLN A 234 -20.18 9.04 -8.01
CA GLN A 234 -19.65 7.69 -7.90
C GLN A 234 -20.21 6.99 -6.65
N LEU A 235 -20.15 7.63 -5.49
CA LEU A 235 -20.71 7.10 -4.24
C LEU A 235 -22.22 6.85 -4.33
N LEU A 236 -22.98 7.76 -4.92
CA LEU A 236 -24.40 7.59 -5.15
C LEU A 236 -24.70 6.35 -6.02
N THR A 237 -23.87 6.13 -7.04
CA THR A 237 -24.00 5.00 -7.97
C THR A 237 -23.64 3.67 -7.30
N GLU A 238 -22.54 3.64 -6.55
CA GLU A 238 -22.05 2.43 -5.89
C GLU A 238 -22.88 2.01 -4.67
N THR A 239 -23.34 2.98 -3.89
CA THR A 239 -24.09 2.69 -2.66
C THR A 239 -25.59 2.63 -2.88
N ASN A 240 -26.09 3.10 -4.01
CA ASN A 240 -27.52 3.27 -4.32
C ASN A 240 -28.28 4.01 -3.18
N ASN A 241 -27.58 4.89 -2.48
CA ASN A 241 -28.14 5.66 -1.34
C ASN A 241 -28.35 7.11 -1.74
N PRO A 242 -29.60 7.55 -1.95
CA PRO A 242 -29.90 8.92 -2.40
C PRO A 242 -29.70 10.00 -1.31
N THR A 243 -29.40 9.60 -0.08
CA THR A 243 -29.27 10.51 1.08
C THR A 243 -27.82 10.84 1.42
N ILE A 244 -26.84 10.40 0.63
CA ILE A 244 -25.46 10.88 0.80
C ILE A 244 -25.44 12.36 0.45
N LYS A 245 -25.45 13.19 1.48
CA LYS A 245 -25.27 14.63 1.37
C LYS A 245 -23.83 14.99 1.68
N GLN A 246 -23.37 16.05 1.03
CA GLN A 246 -22.17 16.77 1.46
C GLN A 246 -22.51 17.48 2.78
N ASP A 247 -22.10 16.89 3.89
CA ASP A 247 -22.04 17.54 5.22
C ASP A 247 -20.58 17.66 5.63
#